data_0346a62db61a2e0365fd3163084d7321
#
_entry.id   0346a62db61a2e0365fd3163084d7321
#
_cell.length_a   1.000
_cell.length_b   1.000
_cell.length_c   1.000
_cell.angle_alpha   90.00
_cell.angle_beta   90.00
_cell.angle_gamma   90.00
#
_symmetry.space_group_name_H-M   'P 1'
#
loop_
_entity.id
_entity.type
_entity.pdbx_description
1 polymer ?
#
loop_
_entity_poly.entity_id
_entity_poly.type
_entity_poly.pdbx_seq_one_letter_code
_entity_poly.pdbx_strand_id
1 'polypeptide(L)'
;MTDLHKECHCSVKIEHLSVTRGNQKILDDVNLEVKHGEITAIIGRNGAGKTTLLKAIMDRIPHTGTVTYFNSMGKKISQPKLGYVPQSLSFDRGTPLTVADLFCANSGMMPVWFRHKKDKLAHAKEMLAHVGAERLIDKPLGRISGGELQRVLLAFALDPMPDMLILDEPVSALDRRGISSFYDLVTS
;
A
#
# COMPACT_ATOMS: atom_id res chain seq x y z
N MET A 1 -10.44 17.43 13.39
CA MET A 1 -9.76 16.15 13.62
C MET A 1 -10.80 15.08 13.41
N THR A 2 -10.94 14.63 12.18
CA THR A 2 -11.89 13.57 11.79
C THR A 2 -11.24 12.24 12.16
N ASP A 3 -11.95 11.44 12.95
CA ASP A 3 -11.54 10.13 13.45
C ASP A 3 -11.09 9.20 12.31
N LEU A 4 -9.80 9.17 11.99
CA LEU A 4 -9.17 8.16 11.14
C LEU A 4 -9.15 6.76 11.81
N HIS A 5 -9.55 6.67 13.08
CA HIS A 5 -9.54 5.44 13.87
C HIS A 5 -10.79 4.55 13.73
N LYS A 6 -11.78 4.95 12.93
CA LYS A 6 -12.97 4.13 12.71
C LYS A 6 -12.85 3.38 11.39
N GLU A 7 -12.54 2.08 11.47
CA GLU A 7 -12.90 1.07 10.46
C GLU A 7 -11.81 0.40 9.61
N CYS A 8 -10.57 0.27 10.07
CA CYS A 8 -9.74 -0.84 9.57
C CYS A 8 -10.14 -2.13 10.29
N HIS A 9 -10.98 -2.96 9.69
CA HIS A 9 -11.63 -4.08 10.38
C HIS A 9 -11.39 -5.42 9.68
N CYS A 10 -10.14 -5.68 9.26
CA CYS A 10 -9.82 -6.92 8.56
C CYS A 10 -8.75 -7.70 9.32
N SER A 11 -8.95 -9.00 9.48
CA SER A 11 -7.91 -9.96 9.82
C SER A 11 -7.67 -10.90 8.64
N VAL A 12 -6.46 -11.44 8.52
CA VAL A 12 -6.11 -12.42 7.49
C VAL A 12 -5.52 -13.66 8.13
N LYS A 13 -6.00 -14.82 7.68
CA LYS A 13 -5.46 -16.13 8.04
C LYS A 13 -4.90 -16.80 6.79
N ILE A 14 -3.66 -17.23 6.88
CA ILE A 14 -2.91 -17.89 5.83
C ILE A 14 -2.62 -19.30 6.30
N GLU A 15 -3.00 -20.32 5.52
CA GLU A 15 -2.83 -21.72 5.85
C GLU A 15 -2.20 -22.48 4.68
N HIS A 16 -1.08 -23.14 4.96
CA HIS A 16 -0.34 -23.99 4.02
C HIS A 16 0.06 -23.29 2.72
N LEU A 17 0.34 -21.96 2.78
CA LEU A 17 0.68 -21.18 1.61
C LEU A 17 2.05 -21.57 1.06
N SER A 18 2.08 -22.01 -0.19
CA SER A 18 3.32 -22.30 -0.90
C SER A 18 3.32 -21.62 -2.28
N VAL A 19 4.51 -21.13 -2.69
CA VAL A 19 4.73 -20.51 -3.99
C VAL A 19 5.93 -21.14 -4.65
N THR A 20 5.73 -21.61 -5.89
CA THR A 20 6.81 -22.15 -6.72
C THR A 20 6.97 -21.29 -7.98
N ARG A 21 8.19 -20.98 -8.35
CA ARG A 21 8.52 -20.25 -9.58
C ARG A 21 9.51 -21.06 -10.42
N GLY A 22 9.03 -21.56 -11.54
CA GLY A 22 9.76 -22.60 -12.29
C GLY A 22 9.93 -23.85 -11.41
N ASN A 23 11.16 -24.31 -11.24
CA ASN A 23 11.49 -25.47 -10.39
C ASN A 23 11.89 -25.09 -8.96
N GLN A 24 11.84 -23.81 -8.61
CA GLN A 24 12.28 -23.33 -7.30
C GLN A 24 11.08 -23.03 -6.41
N LYS A 25 11.02 -23.65 -5.23
CA LYS A 25 10.07 -23.32 -4.18
C LYS A 25 10.55 -22.06 -3.47
N ILE A 26 9.78 -20.97 -3.57
CA ILE A 26 10.09 -19.68 -2.95
C ILE A 26 9.50 -19.58 -1.55
N LEU A 27 8.27 -20.07 -1.39
CA LEU A 27 7.59 -20.21 -0.10
C LEU A 27 7.15 -21.65 0.08
N ASP A 28 7.32 -22.16 1.29
CA ASP A 28 7.00 -23.55 1.63
C ASP A 28 6.19 -23.60 2.92
N ASP A 29 4.94 -24.00 2.80
CA ASP A 29 4.02 -24.27 3.91
C ASP A 29 3.93 -23.12 4.94
N VAL A 30 3.77 -21.90 4.47
CA VAL A 30 3.68 -20.70 5.33
C VAL A 30 2.31 -20.66 5.99
N ASN A 31 2.33 -20.56 7.32
CA ASN A 31 1.15 -20.39 8.14
C ASN A 31 1.29 -19.10 8.95
N LEU A 32 0.34 -18.18 8.84
CA LEU A 32 0.38 -16.86 9.48
C LEU A 32 -1.04 -16.37 9.76
N GLU A 33 -1.22 -15.74 10.89
CA GLU A 33 -2.44 -15.00 11.21
C GLU A 33 -2.08 -13.57 11.57
N VAL A 34 -2.75 -12.59 10.95
CA VAL A 34 -2.65 -11.17 11.27
C VAL A 34 -4.01 -10.73 11.77
N LYS A 35 -4.06 -10.28 13.01
CA LYS A 35 -5.31 -9.85 13.63
C LYS A 35 -5.61 -8.39 13.33
N HIS A 36 -6.87 -8.06 13.46
CA HIS A 36 -7.33 -6.68 13.33
C HIS A 36 -6.61 -5.75 14.32
N GLY A 37 -6.21 -4.56 13.85
CA GLY A 37 -5.52 -3.55 14.66
C GLY A 37 -4.08 -3.89 15.03
N GLU A 38 -3.52 -5.00 14.51
CA GLU A 38 -2.14 -5.38 14.75
C GLU A 38 -1.22 -4.95 13.60
N ILE A 39 -0.01 -4.53 13.95
CA ILE A 39 1.10 -4.34 13.02
C ILE A 39 1.95 -5.61 13.04
N THR A 40 2.02 -6.30 11.91
CA THR A 40 2.84 -7.50 11.74
C THR A 40 4.04 -7.19 10.87
N ALA A 41 5.25 -7.39 11.40
CA ALA A 41 6.49 -7.23 10.65
C ALA A 41 7.02 -8.58 10.15
N ILE A 42 7.25 -8.70 8.83
CA ILE A 42 7.88 -9.85 8.21
C ILE A 42 9.36 -9.57 8.04
N ILE A 43 10.19 -10.27 8.80
CA ILE A 43 11.64 -10.07 8.84
C ILE A 43 12.32 -11.23 8.12
N GLY A 44 13.36 -10.94 7.35
CA GLY A 44 14.16 -11.95 6.65
C GLY A 44 15.19 -11.31 5.73
N ARG A 45 16.18 -12.13 5.30
CA ARG A 45 17.21 -11.70 4.35
C ARG A 45 16.64 -11.30 3.00
N ASN A 46 17.39 -10.53 2.21
CA ASN A 46 17.03 -10.24 0.83
C ASN A 46 16.92 -11.56 0.04
N GLY A 47 15.88 -11.71 -0.75
CA GLY A 47 15.58 -12.95 -1.45
C GLY A 47 14.84 -14.03 -0.64
N ALA A 48 14.55 -13.81 0.65
CA ALA A 48 13.82 -14.78 1.49
C ALA A 48 12.33 -14.97 1.12
N GLY A 49 11.82 -14.26 0.11
CA GLY A 49 10.44 -14.40 -0.33
C GLY A 49 9.44 -13.42 0.30
N LYS A 50 9.89 -12.38 1.04
CA LYS A 50 9.00 -11.39 1.69
C LYS A 50 8.00 -10.78 0.70
N THR A 51 8.49 -10.16 -0.38
CA THR A 51 7.64 -9.60 -1.45
C THR A 51 6.74 -10.67 -2.10
N THR A 52 7.24 -11.90 -2.24
CA THR A 52 6.45 -13.01 -2.78
C THR A 52 5.29 -13.35 -1.86
N LEU A 53 5.52 -13.40 -0.55
CA LEU A 53 4.46 -13.61 0.44
C LEU A 53 3.40 -12.49 0.39
N LEU A 54 3.83 -11.23 0.37
CA LEU A 54 2.90 -10.10 0.26
C LEU A 54 2.06 -10.16 -1.03
N LYS A 55 2.67 -10.52 -2.16
CA LYS A 55 1.95 -10.69 -3.43
C LYS A 55 0.98 -11.88 -3.41
N ALA A 56 1.33 -12.98 -2.74
CA ALA A 56 0.45 -14.13 -2.58
C ALA A 56 -0.74 -13.79 -1.66
N ILE A 57 -0.51 -13.05 -0.55
CA ILE A 57 -1.59 -12.55 0.31
C ILE A 57 -2.58 -11.71 -0.49
N MET A 58 -2.12 -10.87 -1.40
CA MET A 58 -2.96 -10.03 -2.27
C MET A 58 -3.58 -10.80 -3.46
N ASP A 59 -3.38 -12.11 -3.56
CA ASP A 59 -3.80 -12.94 -4.71
C ASP A 59 -3.28 -12.43 -6.07
N ARG A 60 -2.08 -11.82 -6.07
CA ARG A 60 -1.45 -11.27 -7.29
C ARG A 60 -0.51 -12.24 -7.99
N ILE A 61 -0.25 -13.39 -7.39
CA ILE A 61 0.57 -14.46 -7.96
C ILE A 61 -0.03 -15.82 -7.65
N PRO A 62 0.16 -16.81 -8.52
CA PRO A 62 -0.29 -18.18 -8.27
C PRO A 62 0.35 -18.74 -6.99
N HIS A 63 -0.45 -19.39 -6.16
CA HIS A 63 -0.02 -20.03 -4.93
C HIS A 63 -0.91 -21.24 -4.62
N THR A 64 -0.46 -22.13 -3.74
CA THR A 64 -1.27 -23.18 -3.11
C THR A 64 -1.55 -22.79 -1.66
N GLY A 65 -2.45 -23.52 -0.99
CA GLY A 65 -2.93 -23.17 0.34
C GLY A 65 -4.07 -22.15 0.27
N THR A 66 -4.40 -21.53 1.40
CA THR A 66 -5.54 -20.62 1.50
C THR A 66 -5.15 -19.29 2.16
N VAL A 67 -5.69 -18.21 1.61
CA VAL A 67 -5.69 -16.88 2.22
C VAL A 67 -7.15 -16.51 2.48
N THR A 68 -7.50 -16.34 3.74
CA THR A 68 -8.87 -16.03 4.15
C THR A 68 -8.90 -14.74 4.93
N TYR A 69 -9.76 -13.81 4.51
CA TYR A 69 -9.98 -12.54 5.19
C TYR A 69 -11.26 -12.57 6.01
N PHE A 70 -11.23 -11.90 7.15
CA PHE A 70 -12.37 -11.79 8.05
C PHE A 70 -12.59 -10.32 8.42
N ASN A 71 -13.85 -9.92 8.56
CA ASN A 71 -14.19 -8.60 9.09
C ASN A 71 -14.08 -8.59 10.64
N SER A 72 -14.32 -7.43 11.25
CA SER A 72 -14.30 -7.25 12.72
C SER A 72 -15.24 -8.19 13.50
N MET A 73 -16.28 -8.71 12.86
CA MET A 73 -17.22 -9.67 13.44
C MET A 73 -16.78 -11.14 13.24
N GLY A 74 -15.57 -11.37 12.71
CA GLY A 74 -15.08 -12.72 12.41
C GLY A 74 -15.77 -13.39 11.21
N LYS A 75 -16.54 -12.66 10.42
CA LYS A 75 -17.20 -13.19 9.22
C LYS A 75 -16.23 -13.14 8.04
N LYS A 76 -16.13 -14.25 7.29
CA LYS A 76 -15.31 -14.32 6.07
C LYS A 76 -15.79 -13.30 5.03
N ILE A 77 -14.83 -12.57 4.45
CA ILE A 77 -15.05 -11.63 3.35
C ILE A 77 -14.22 -12.04 2.14
N SER A 78 -14.74 -11.79 0.94
CA SER A 78 -14.09 -12.25 -0.30
C SER A 78 -13.08 -11.26 -0.85
N GLN A 79 -13.27 -9.97 -0.64
CA GLN A 79 -12.42 -8.91 -1.19
C GLN A 79 -12.31 -7.72 -0.22
N PRO A 80 -11.31 -7.73 0.68
CA PRO A 80 -10.99 -6.55 1.47
C PRO A 80 -10.40 -5.46 0.58
N LYS A 81 -10.56 -4.21 0.97
CA LYS A 81 -9.84 -3.11 0.37
C LYS A 81 -8.39 -3.16 0.85
N LEU A 82 -7.46 -3.40 -0.06
CA LEU A 82 -6.03 -3.48 0.27
C LEU A 82 -5.31 -2.23 -0.23
N GLY A 83 -4.63 -1.52 0.69
CA GLY A 83 -3.61 -0.53 0.35
C GLY A 83 -2.27 -1.24 0.17
N TYR A 84 -1.51 -0.90 -0.88
CA TYR A 84 -0.20 -1.50 -1.11
C TYR A 84 0.84 -0.45 -1.49
N VAL A 85 1.92 -0.41 -0.71
CA VAL A 85 3.10 0.40 -1.01
C VAL A 85 4.23 -0.54 -1.44
N PRO A 86 4.66 -0.52 -2.71
CA PRO A 86 5.73 -1.38 -3.21
C PRO A 86 7.10 -0.93 -2.72
N GLN A 87 8.05 -1.87 -2.67
CA GLN A 87 9.45 -1.63 -2.30
C GLN A 87 10.12 -0.55 -3.16
N SER A 88 9.90 -0.59 -4.46
CA SER A 88 10.43 0.40 -5.39
C SER A 88 9.43 0.64 -6.51
N LEU A 89 9.19 1.91 -6.77
CA LEU A 89 8.52 2.37 -7.98
C LEU A 89 9.43 3.46 -8.56
N SER A 90 9.81 3.33 -9.82
CA SER A 90 10.61 4.32 -10.50
C SER A 90 9.85 4.86 -11.71
N PHE A 91 9.91 6.17 -11.87
CA PHE A 91 9.37 6.85 -13.03
C PHE A 91 10.53 7.48 -13.80
N ASP A 92 10.51 7.36 -15.12
CA ASP A 92 11.48 8.05 -15.95
C ASP A 92 11.36 9.56 -15.76
N ARG A 93 12.50 10.26 -15.77
CA ARG A 93 12.54 11.72 -15.59
C ARG A 93 11.70 12.50 -16.62
N GLY A 94 11.48 11.90 -17.80
CA GLY A 94 10.66 12.44 -18.86
C GLY A 94 9.17 12.11 -18.75
N THR A 95 8.75 11.34 -17.75
CA THR A 95 7.34 10.97 -17.58
C THR A 95 6.52 12.24 -17.30
N PRO A 96 5.50 12.56 -18.13
CA PRO A 96 4.72 13.78 -17.96
C PRO A 96 3.67 13.69 -16.85
N LEU A 97 3.56 12.54 -16.14
CA LEU A 97 2.60 12.31 -15.09
C LEU A 97 2.99 13.08 -13.82
N THR A 98 2.05 13.84 -13.29
CA THR A 98 2.17 14.52 -12.00
C THR A 98 1.59 13.68 -10.86
N VAL A 99 1.88 14.09 -9.62
CA VAL A 99 1.24 13.50 -8.43
C VAL A 99 -0.28 13.65 -8.50
N ALA A 100 -0.79 14.80 -8.95
CA ALA A 100 -2.23 15.01 -9.16
C ALA A 100 -2.83 14.00 -10.14
N ASP A 101 -2.14 13.69 -11.23
CA ASP A 101 -2.61 12.72 -12.24
C ASP A 101 -2.70 11.30 -11.64
N LEU A 102 -1.75 10.93 -10.75
CA LEU A 102 -1.78 9.65 -10.04
C LEU A 102 -3.07 9.51 -9.21
N PHE A 103 -3.41 10.50 -8.39
CA PHE A 103 -4.64 10.47 -7.58
C PHE A 103 -5.90 10.53 -8.44
N CYS A 104 -5.89 11.30 -9.53
CA CYS A 104 -7.02 11.36 -10.46
C CYS A 104 -7.30 10.00 -11.13
N ALA A 105 -6.27 9.21 -11.42
CA ALA A 105 -6.41 7.89 -12.04
C ALA A 105 -7.08 6.86 -11.12
N ASN A 106 -6.92 6.98 -9.78
CA ASN A 106 -7.51 6.06 -8.81
C ASN A 106 -9.04 6.20 -8.66
N SER A 107 -9.61 7.29 -9.11
CA SER A 107 -11.00 7.64 -8.82
C SER A 107 -12.05 7.02 -9.76
N GLY A 108 -11.75 5.88 -10.42
CA GLY A 108 -12.69 5.13 -11.25
C GLY A 108 -12.92 5.68 -12.66
N MET A 109 -13.63 4.90 -13.48
CA MET A 109 -13.78 4.93 -14.94
C MET A 109 -14.52 6.16 -15.54
N MET A 110 -14.42 7.36 -14.94
CA MET A 110 -14.98 8.58 -15.55
C MET A 110 -13.90 9.35 -16.31
N PRO A 111 -14.16 9.76 -17.57
CA PRO A 111 -13.21 10.54 -18.35
C PRO A 111 -12.79 11.81 -17.62
N VAL A 112 -11.50 12.14 -17.68
CA VAL A 112 -10.84 13.24 -16.93
C VAL A 112 -11.47 14.62 -17.17
N TRP A 113 -12.24 14.80 -18.26
CA TRP A 113 -12.93 16.06 -18.58
C TRP A 113 -14.31 16.22 -17.94
N PHE A 114 -14.87 15.15 -17.34
CA PHE A 114 -16.23 15.20 -16.82
C PHE A 114 -16.22 15.45 -15.32
N ARG A 115 -16.49 16.68 -14.93
CA ARG A 115 -16.93 17.16 -13.60
C ARG A 115 -16.05 16.73 -12.39
N HIS A 116 -15.60 17.71 -11.64
CA HIS A 116 -14.91 17.64 -10.32
C HIS A 116 -13.38 17.49 -10.27
N LYS A 117 -12.65 17.99 -11.28
CA LYS A 117 -11.19 18.10 -11.17
C LYS A 117 -10.76 18.88 -9.90
N LYS A 118 -11.54 19.90 -9.50
CA LYS A 118 -11.25 20.69 -8.30
C LYS A 118 -11.47 19.92 -7.01
N ASP A 119 -12.55 19.13 -6.90
CA ASP A 119 -12.85 18.36 -5.69
C ASP A 119 -11.85 17.21 -5.51
N LYS A 120 -11.49 16.52 -6.60
CA LYS A 120 -10.46 15.49 -6.59
C LYS A 120 -9.08 16.03 -6.23
N LEU A 121 -8.76 17.21 -6.74
CA LEU A 121 -7.49 17.86 -6.42
C LEU A 121 -7.45 18.33 -4.96
N ALA A 122 -8.57 18.82 -4.42
CA ALA A 122 -8.70 19.19 -3.02
C ALA A 122 -8.52 17.95 -2.12
N HIS A 123 -9.20 16.85 -2.45
CA HIS A 123 -9.08 15.58 -1.76
C HIS A 123 -7.63 15.02 -1.82
N ALA A 124 -7.01 15.02 -3.01
CA ALA A 124 -5.61 14.60 -3.15
C ALA A 124 -4.64 15.44 -2.28
N LYS A 125 -4.87 16.76 -2.20
CA LYS A 125 -4.08 17.63 -1.31
C LYS A 125 -4.28 17.30 0.16
N GLU A 126 -5.50 17.00 0.58
CA GLU A 126 -5.83 16.57 1.93
C GLU A 126 -5.08 15.26 2.28
N MET A 127 -5.16 14.25 1.41
CA MET A 127 -4.43 12.99 1.59
C MET A 127 -2.92 13.19 1.66
N LEU A 128 -2.36 14.05 0.80
CA LEU A 128 -0.94 14.40 0.81
C LEU A 128 -0.53 15.20 2.05
N ALA A 129 -1.43 16.01 2.63
CA ALA A 129 -1.16 16.77 3.85
C ALA A 129 -0.94 15.84 5.05
N HIS A 130 -1.67 14.71 5.13
CA HIS A 130 -1.47 13.71 6.19
C HIS A 130 -0.04 13.13 6.21
N VAL A 131 0.64 13.13 5.06
CA VAL A 131 2.02 12.62 4.92
C VAL A 131 3.05 13.76 4.76
N GLY A 132 2.65 15.04 4.93
CA GLY A 132 3.52 16.20 4.75
C GLY A 132 4.06 16.34 3.32
N ALA A 133 3.25 16.01 2.32
CA ALA A 133 3.63 15.98 0.91
C ALA A 133 2.73 16.85 0.00
N GLU A 134 1.87 17.71 0.55
CA GLU A 134 0.90 18.54 -0.20
C GLU A 134 1.56 19.44 -1.27
N ARG A 135 2.80 19.90 -1.01
CA ARG A 135 3.59 20.71 -1.94
C ARG A 135 4.01 19.96 -3.21
N LEU A 136 3.84 18.64 -3.24
CA LEU A 136 4.27 17.79 -4.35
C LEU A 136 3.16 17.60 -5.39
N ILE A 137 1.95 18.07 -5.14
CA ILE A 137 0.76 17.78 -5.95
C ILE A 137 0.95 18.05 -7.44
N ASP A 138 1.62 19.14 -7.80
CA ASP A 138 1.85 19.55 -9.20
C ASP A 138 3.21 19.07 -9.75
N LYS A 139 4.03 18.37 -8.94
CA LYS A 139 5.33 17.89 -9.37
C LYS A 139 5.21 16.65 -10.26
N PRO A 140 6.00 16.56 -11.34
CA PRO A 140 6.15 15.33 -12.11
C PRO A 140 6.72 14.19 -11.23
N LEU A 141 6.15 12.99 -11.34
CA LEU A 141 6.58 11.82 -10.55
C LEU A 141 8.06 11.46 -10.77
N GLY A 142 8.57 11.65 -11.99
CA GLY A 142 9.99 11.42 -12.30
C GLY A 142 10.97 12.48 -11.74
N ARG A 143 10.47 13.54 -11.07
CA ARG A 143 11.29 14.63 -10.50
C ARG A 143 11.23 14.75 -8.99
N ILE A 144 10.51 13.86 -8.31
CA ILE A 144 10.47 13.80 -6.84
C ILE A 144 11.54 12.83 -6.34
N SER A 145 12.05 13.08 -5.14
CA SER A 145 13.03 12.19 -4.50
C SER A 145 12.38 10.86 -4.08
N GLY A 146 13.19 9.82 -3.84
CA GLY A 146 12.68 8.53 -3.39
C GLY A 146 11.84 8.62 -2.10
N GLY A 147 12.27 9.41 -1.12
CA GLY A 147 11.51 9.64 0.10
C GLY A 147 10.22 10.44 -0.11
N GLU A 148 10.23 11.42 -1.04
CA GLU A 148 9.00 12.13 -1.44
C GLU A 148 8.04 11.17 -2.15
N LEU A 149 8.55 10.31 -3.04
CA LEU A 149 7.73 9.30 -3.72
C LEU A 149 7.12 8.31 -2.74
N GLN A 150 7.88 7.84 -1.74
CA GLN A 150 7.35 6.94 -0.71
C GLN A 150 6.17 7.58 0.06
N ARG A 151 6.28 8.85 0.45
CA ARG A 151 5.17 9.57 1.09
C ARG A 151 3.96 9.68 0.16
N VAL A 152 4.17 10.02 -1.10
CA VAL A 152 3.10 10.08 -2.10
C VAL A 152 2.43 8.73 -2.27
N LEU A 153 3.20 7.63 -2.37
CA LEU A 153 2.65 6.27 -2.51
C LEU A 153 1.90 5.82 -1.25
N LEU A 154 2.35 6.23 -0.06
CA LEU A 154 1.63 5.96 1.18
C LEU A 154 0.28 6.68 1.19
N ALA A 155 0.25 7.99 0.91
CA ALA A 155 -1.02 8.73 0.80
C ALA A 155 -1.96 8.10 -0.23
N PHE A 156 -1.42 7.67 -1.36
CA PHE A 156 -2.17 7.00 -2.41
C PHE A 156 -2.71 5.62 -1.99
N ALA A 157 -1.93 4.85 -1.22
CA ALA A 157 -2.36 3.55 -0.71
C ALA A 157 -3.43 3.65 0.39
N LEU A 158 -3.53 4.81 1.05
CA LEU A 158 -4.55 5.13 2.04
C LEU A 158 -5.84 5.70 1.42
N ASP A 159 -5.89 5.90 0.11
CA ASP A 159 -7.05 6.48 -0.60
C ASP A 159 -7.63 5.51 -1.64
N PRO A 160 -8.87 5.03 -1.47
CA PRO A 160 -9.73 5.16 -0.29
C PRO A 160 -9.20 4.36 0.90
N MET A 161 -9.56 4.76 2.13
CA MET A 161 -9.11 4.10 3.36
C MET A 161 -9.22 2.57 3.22
N PRO A 162 -8.10 1.84 3.31
CA PRO A 162 -8.08 0.39 3.14
C PRO A 162 -8.45 -0.36 4.43
N ASP A 163 -8.96 -1.59 4.30
CA ASP A 163 -9.18 -2.49 5.42
C ASP A 163 -7.85 -3.07 5.95
N MET A 164 -6.82 -3.14 5.10
CA MET A 164 -5.47 -3.59 5.43
C MET A 164 -4.45 -2.85 4.57
N LEU A 165 -3.40 -2.33 5.21
CA LEU A 165 -2.26 -1.71 4.53
C LEU A 165 -1.08 -2.70 4.48
N ILE A 166 -0.55 -2.91 3.30
CA ILE A 166 0.59 -3.80 3.02
C ILE A 166 1.76 -2.93 2.55
N LEU A 167 2.88 -3.01 3.27
CA LEU A 167 4.09 -2.24 3.02
C LEU A 167 5.24 -3.19 2.67
N ASP A 168 5.81 -3.04 1.49
CA ASP A 168 6.95 -3.86 1.03
C ASP A 168 8.24 -3.02 1.09
N GLU A 169 9.00 -3.18 2.17
CA GLU A 169 10.23 -2.43 2.47
C GLU A 169 10.08 -0.89 2.32
N PRO A 170 9.06 -0.27 2.94
CA PRO A 170 8.67 1.11 2.68
C PRO A 170 9.73 2.15 3.05
N VAL A 171 10.71 1.76 3.86
CA VAL A 171 11.76 2.65 4.37
C VAL A 171 13.09 2.54 3.61
N SER A 172 13.17 1.68 2.59
CA SER A 172 14.40 1.43 1.84
C SER A 172 14.97 2.69 1.13
N ALA A 173 14.11 3.66 0.82
CA ALA A 173 14.47 4.93 0.18
C ALA A 173 14.50 6.13 1.15
N LEU A 174 14.30 5.90 2.46
CA LEU A 174 14.23 6.95 3.48
C LEU A 174 15.54 7.04 4.26
N ASP A 175 15.93 8.25 4.63
CA ASP A 175 16.96 8.49 5.64
C ASP A 175 16.42 8.21 7.06
N ARG A 176 17.29 8.28 8.08
CA ARG A 176 16.91 7.98 9.48
C ARG A 176 15.75 8.85 10.00
N ARG A 177 15.68 10.13 9.59
CA ARG A 177 14.61 11.03 9.99
C ARG A 177 13.31 10.69 9.27
N GLY A 178 13.39 10.36 7.97
CA GLY A 178 12.26 9.92 7.18
C GLY A 178 11.66 8.61 7.70
N ILE A 179 12.50 7.68 8.19
CA ILE A 179 12.06 6.43 8.80
C ILE A 179 11.22 6.69 10.06
N SER A 180 11.72 7.53 11.00
CA SER A 180 10.95 7.86 12.21
C SER A 180 9.60 8.49 11.86
N SER A 181 9.60 9.51 11.02
CA SER A 181 8.36 10.19 10.60
C SER A 181 7.37 9.26 9.88
N PHE A 182 7.88 8.28 9.13
CA PHE A 182 7.04 7.29 8.46
C PHE A 182 6.36 6.35 9.47
N TYR A 183 7.11 5.84 10.45
CA TYR A 183 6.53 4.99 11.51
C TYR A 183 5.52 5.75 12.36
N ASP A 184 5.82 6.99 12.77
CA ASP A 184 4.90 7.85 13.52
C ASP A 184 3.56 8.02 12.76
N LEU A 185 3.63 8.15 11.45
CA LEU A 185 2.47 8.33 10.58
C LEU A 185 1.63 7.05 10.41
N VAL A 186 2.28 5.89 10.34
CA VAL A 186 1.56 4.59 10.19
C VAL A 186 0.96 4.13 11.51
N THR A 187 1.49 4.60 12.65
CA THR A 187 1.04 4.21 14.01
C THR A 187 0.11 5.23 14.68
N SER A 188 -0.09 6.42 14.08
CA SER A 188 -1.01 7.47 14.54
C SER A 188 -2.44 7.23 14.06
#